data_3696d3539899d8f4901af9321f693a40
#
_entry.id   3696d3539899d8f4901af9321f693a40
#
_cell.length_a   1.000
_cell.length_b   1.000
_cell.length_c   1.000
_cell.angle_alpha   90.00
_cell.angle_beta   90.00
_cell.angle_gamma   90.00
#
_symmetry.space_group_name_H-M   'P 1'
#
loop_
_entity.id
_entity.type
_entity.pdbx_description
1 polymer ?
#
loop_
_entity_poly.entity_id
_entity_poly.type
_entity_poly.pdbx_seq_one_letter_code
_entity_poly.pdbx_strand_id
1 'polypeptide(L)'
;MRSFRGGPRFICDVYNPDGTPFSGDPRYVLKRAVKRAQDMGYVLNVGPECEFFLFHTDEEGRPTTSTHEMAGYFDVSPIDLAE
;
A
#
# COMPACT_ATOMS: atom_id res chain seq x y z
N MET A 1 13.55 -1.92 -14.11
CA MET A 1 13.06 -2.09 -12.72
C MET A 1 13.89 -3.18 -12.07
N ARG A 2 14.73 -2.85 -11.10
CA ARG A 2 15.47 -3.89 -10.37
C ARG A 2 14.46 -4.59 -9.46
N SER A 3 14.20 -5.86 -9.72
CA SER A 3 13.46 -6.72 -8.81
C SER A 3 14.11 -6.60 -7.43
N PHE A 4 13.36 -6.18 -6.44
CA PHE A 4 13.74 -6.34 -5.04
C PHE A 4 13.82 -7.85 -4.79
N ARG A 5 14.99 -8.44 -4.98
CA ARG A 5 15.23 -9.81 -4.54
C ARG A 5 15.16 -9.80 -3.02
N GLY A 6 14.12 -10.47 -2.51
CA GLY A 6 13.68 -10.34 -1.17
C GLY A 6 14.69 -10.77 -0.11
N GLY A 7 15.15 -9.76 0.63
CA GLY A 7 15.55 -10.00 2.01
C GLY A 7 14.31 -10.11 2.91
N PRO A 8 14.46 -10.51 4.17
CA PRO A 8 13.35 -10.55 5.13
C PRO A 8 12.75 -9.15 5.28
N ARG A 9 11.40 -9.10 5.25
CA ARG A 9 10.64 -7.87 5.46
C ARG A 9 9.95 -7.94 6.83
N PHE A 10 10.11 -6.87 7.61
CA PHE A 10 9.49 -6.73 8.91
C PHE A 10 8.47 -5.60 8.90
N ILE A 11 7.32 -5.83 9.49
CA ILE A 11 6.35 -4.79 9.78
C ILE A 11 6.62 -4.31 11.19
N CYS A 12 6.98 -3.03 11.35
CA CYS A 12 7.47 -2.46 12.60
C CYS A 12 6.66 -1.25 13.02
N ASP A 13 6.62 -1.00 14.31
CA ASP A 13 6.21 0.28 14.87
C ASP A 13 7.44 1.20 15.00
N VAL A 14 7.22 2.51 14.84
CA VAL A 14 8.27 3.52 14.97
C VAL A 14 8.15 4.23 16.31
N TYR A 15 9.27 4.37 17.01
CA TYR A 15 9.36 5.03 18.30
C TYR A 15 10.36 6.19 18.26
N ASN A 16 10.15 7.18 19.12
CA ASN A 16 11.14 8.19 19.40
C ASN A 16 12.31 7.60 20.20
N PRO A 17 13.48 8.25 20.22
CA PRO A 17 14.64 7.77 21.00
C PRO A 17 14.37 7.61 22.49
N ASP A 18 13.39 8.33 23.05
CA ASP A 18 12.97 8.24 24.44
C ASP A 18 12.01 7.07 24.74
N GLY A 19 11.68 6.26 23.71
CA GLY A 19 10.78 5.10 23.83
C GLY A 19 9.29 5.42 23.72
N THR A 20 8.91 6.67 23.47
CA THR A 20 7.51 7.03 23.18
C THR A 20 7.16 6.74 21.72
N PRO A 21 5.90 6.39 21.40
CA PRO A 21 5.48 6.20 20.00
C PRO A 21 5.69 7.46 19.17
N PHE A 22 6.20 7.28 17.95
CA PHE A 22 6.37 8.39 17.01
C PHE A 22 5.02 8.78 16.41
N SER A 23 4.60 10.02 16.60
CA SER A 23 3.27 10.50 16.17
C SER A 23 3.08 10.53 14.65
N GLY A 24 4.16 10.58 13.88
CA GLY A 24 4.15 10.54 12.42
C GLY A 24 4.17 9.12 11.82
N ASP A 25 4.23 8.08 12.64
CA ASP A 25 4.12 6.70 12.19
C ASP A 25 2.70 6.41 11.70
N PRO A 26 2.48 6.08 10.40
CA PRO A 26 1.14 5.76 9.88
C PRO A 26 0.46 4.60 10.64
N ARG A 27 1.23 3.62 11.07
CA ARG A 27 0.73 2.50 11.86
C ARG A 27 0.24 2.94 13.24
N TYR A 28 0.93 3.88 13.87
CA TYR A 28 0.51 4.47 15.14
C TYR A 28 -0.78 5.31 14.98
N VAL A 29 -0.89 6.07 13.89
CA VAL A 29 -2.13 6.80 13.56
C VAL A 29 -3.32 5.86 13.45
N LEU A 30 -3.16 4.73 12.73
CA LEU A 30 -4.20 3.71 12.65
C LEU A 30 -4.55 3.12 14.02
N LYS A 31 -3.56 2.78 14.84
CA LYS A 31 -3.80 2.26 16.20
C LYS A 31 -4.60 3.23 17.07
N ARG A 32 -4.33 4.53 16.96
CA ARG A 32 -5.10 5.57 17.65
C ARG A 32 -6.56 5.63 17.17
N ALA A 33 -6.79 5.53 15.86
CA ALA A 33 -8.14 5.50 15.30
C ALA A 33 -8.93 4.26 15.76
N VAL A 34 -8.29 3.09 15.77
CA VAL A 34 -8.88 1.85 16.29
C VAL A 34 -9.24 2.00 17.78
N LYS A 35 -8.33 2.55 18.59
CA LYS A 35 -8.57 2.79 20.00
C LYS A 35 -9.75 3.73 20.22
N ARG A 36 -9.84 4.80 19.45
CA ARG A 36 -10.97 5.74 19.52
C ARG A 36 -12.31 5.06 19.18
N ALA A 37 -12.33 4.23 18.16
CA ALA A 37 -13.53 3.45 17.81
C ALA A 37 -13.95 2.53 18.97
N GLN A 38 -12.99 1.83 19.56
CA GLN A 38 -13.23 0.95 20.71
C GLN A 38 -13.79 1.72 21.91
N ASP A 39 -13.23 2.90 22.23
CA ASP A 39 -13.70 3.75 23.34
C ASP A 39 -15.16 4.26 23.09
N MET A 40 -15.58 4.33 21.85
CA MET A 40 -16.96 4.66 21.44
C MET A 40 -17.88 3.43 21.38
N GLY A 41 -17.38 2.22 21.63
CA GLY A 41 -18.13 0.98 21.60
C GLY A 41 -18.19 0.31 20.24
N TYR A 42 -17.33 0.70 19.28
CA TYR A 42 -17.29 0.14 17.92
C TYR A 42 -16.09 -0.79 17.71
N VAL A 43 -16.25 -1.73 16.80
CA VAL A 43 -15.16 -2.54 16.23
C VAL A 43 -14.91 -2.05 14.81
N LEU A 44 -13.67 -1.61 14.53
CA LEU A 44 -13.26 -1.17 13.20
C LEU A 44 -12.81 -2.37 12.36
N ASN A 45 -13.49 -2.62 11.25
CA ASN A 45 -13.10 -3.58 10.24
C ASN A 45 -12.83 -2.84 8.93
N VAL A 46 -11.72 -3.16 8.27
CA VAL A 46 -11.29 -2.53 7.00
C VAL A 46 -10.88 -3.61 6.01
N GLY A 47 -11.36 -3.47 4.76
CA GLY A 47 -10.92 -4.28 3.62
C GLY A 47 -10.28 -3.37 2.57
N PRO A 48 -8.97 -3.14 2.62
CA PRO A 48 -8.31 -2.27 1.64
C PRO A 48 -8.24 -2.94 0.27
N GLU A 49 -8.42 -2.13 -0.78
CA GLU A 49 -8.23 -2.51 -2.17
C GLU A 49 -7.17 -1.59 -2.80
N CYS A 50 -6.33 -2.16 -3.66
CA CYS A 50 -5.35 -1.39 -4.42
C CYS A 50 -5.88 -1.16 -5.83
N GLU A 51 -5.99 0.10 -6.23
CA GLU A 51 -6.33 0.49 -7.60
C GLU A 51 -5.16 1.28 -8.19
N PHE A 52 -4.67 0.86 -9.35
CA PHE A 52 -3.55 1.51 -10.01
C PHE A 52 -3.56 1.23 -11.52
N PHE A 53 -2.85 2.05 -12.27
CA PHE A 53 -2.60 1.84 -13.69
C PHE A 53 -1.13 1.49 -13.92
N LEU A 54 -0.89 0.54 -14.82
CA LEU A 54 0.44 0.24 -15.33
C LEU A 54 0.63 0.94 -16.67
N PHE A 55 1.68 1.73 -16.78
CA PHE A 55 2.06 2.42 -18.00
C PHE A 55 3.37 1.85 -18.55
N HIS A 56 3.47 1.75 -19.85
CA HIS A 56 4.76 1.49 -20.49
C HIS A 56 5.69 2.68 -20.26
N THR A 57 6.98 2.39 -20.12
CA THR A 57 8.01 3.42 -20.05
C THR A 57 8.64 3.66 -21.41
N ASP A 58 9.15 4.86 -21.65
CA ASP A 58 9.99 5.18 -22.81
C ASP A 58 11.42 4.62 -22.62
N GLU A 59 12.29 4.87 -23.61
CA GLU A 59 13.68 4.39 -23.61
C GLU A 59 14.50 4.98 -22.46
N GLU A 60 14.10 6.15 -21.94
CA GLU A 60 14.73 6.81 -20.80
C GLU A 60 14.10 6.39 -19.45
N GLY A 61 13.14 5.46 -19.46
CA GLY A 61 12.49 4.94 -18.26
C GLY A 61 11.40 5.84 -17.67
N ARG A 62 10.92 6.84 -18.41
CA ARG A 62 9.84 7.73 -17.98
C ARG A 62 8.48 7.12 -18.33
N PRO A 63 7.44 7.25 -17.50
CA PRO A 63 6.12 6.72 -17.79
C PRO A 63 5.51 7.42 -19.00
N THR A 64 4.91 6.63 -19.89
CA THR A 64 4.11 7.11 -21.02
C THR A 64 2.62 7.09 -20.66
N THR A 65 1.74 7.49 -21.59
CA THR A 65 0.28 7.34 -21.45
C THR A 65 -0.23 6.01 -22.03
N SER A 66 0.67 5.15 -22.49
CA SER A 66 0.32 3.84 -23.03
C SER A 66 0.19 2.81 -21.92
N THR A 67 -0.98 2.18 -21.81
CA THR A 67 -1.27 1.09 -20.89
C THR A 67 -1.12 -0.26 -21.57
N HIS A 68 -0.83 -1.31 -20.80
CA HIS A 68 -0.78 -2.66 -21.36
C HIS A 68 -2.17 -3.33 -21.44
N GLU A 69 -3.14 -2.82 -20.67
CA GLU A 69 -4.50 -3.38 -20.64
C GLU A 69 -5.56 -2.27 -20.56
N MET A 70 -6.78 -2.62 -20.95
CA MET A 70 -7.98 -1.81 -20.81
C MET A 70 -9.05 -2.66 -20.14
N ALA A 71 -8.79 -3.07 -18.88
CA ALA A 71 -9.70 -3.87 -18.11
C ALA A 71 -10.57 -3.00 -17.19
N GLY A 72 -11.81 -3.43 -16.95
CA GLY A 72 -12.72 -2.83 -15.99
C GLY A 72 -12.83 -3.66 -14.71
N TYR A 73 -13.71 -3.23 -13.82
CA TYR A 73 -13.98 -3.92 -12.56
C TYR A 73 -14.48 -5.36 -12.81
N PHE A 74 -13.91 -6.32 -12.11
CA PHE A 74 -14.11 -7.78 -12.29
C PHE A 74 -13.61 -8.37 -13.61
N ASP A 75 -12.97 -7.61 -14.47
CA ASP A 75 -12.34 -8.18 -15.66
C ASP A 75 -11.08 -8.95 -15.27
N VAL A 76 -10.86 -10.04 -15.97
CA VAL A 76 -9.62 -10.82 -15.85
C VAL A 76 -8.76 -10.54 -17.06
N SER A 77 -7.60 -9.95 -16.86
CA SER A 77 -6.65 -9.72 -17.94
C SER A 77 -6.02 -11.04 -18.38
N PRO A 78 -5.91 -11.30 -19.70
CA PRO A 78 -5.20 -12.48 -20.19
C PRO A 78 -3.69 -12.44 -19.90
N ILE A 79 -3.13 -11.25 -19.64
CA ILE A 79 -1.74 -11.06 -19.22
C ILE A 79 -1.76 -10.10 -18.04
N ASP A 80 -1.67 -10.64 -16.84
CA ASP A 80 -1.56 -9.83 -15.62
C ASP A 80 -0.09 -9.60 -15.28
N LEU A 81 0.33 -8.34 -15.31
CA LEU A 81 1.70 -7.92 -14.97
C LEU A 81 1.79 -7.31 -13.58
N ALA A 82 0.69 -7.31 -12.82
CA ALA A 82 0.63 -6.73 -11.47
C ALA A 82 1.01 -7.73 -10.37
N GLU A 83 1.16 -9.02 -10.68
CA GLU A 83 1.61 -10.08 -9.77
C GLU A 83 3.12 -10.08 -9.51
#